data_b6b0a1dc6070a78cfddf64db584ba54b
#
_entry.id   b6b0a1dc6070a78cfddf64db584ba54b
#
_cell.length_a   1.000
_cell.length_b   1.000
_cell.length_c   1.000
_cell.angle_alpha   90.00
_cell.angle_beta   90.00
_cell.angle_gamma   90.00
#
_symmetry.space_group_name_H-M   'P 1'
#
loop_
_entity.id
_entity.type
_entity.pdbx_description
1 polymer ?
#
loop_
_entity_poly.entity_id
_entity_poly.type
_entity_poly.pdbx_seq_one_letter_code
_entity_poly.pdbx_strand_id
1 'polypeptide(L)'
;MPEMRDYTPRRYDLDTLELDIDFVLHGDGPASTWAEQAQPGQFLHIGGPRGSMIVPDIFDSYLLIGDETALPAIARRLEGLAANRKALVVIEVENGKEQQVLHSPAEVNVIWVLREGGKDHLLSTVRQIQVPTGNLYAWVATESKVSRQIRRVLLDEHGLDEQFVKAVGYWRLDGTDEE
;
A
#
# COMPACT_ATOMS: atom_id res chain seq x y z
N MET A 1 16.32 22.11 7.16
CA MET A 1 15.98 20.83 7.81
C MET A 1 16.30 19.72 6.83
N PRO A 2 16.75 18.54 7.24
CA PRO A 2 16.84 17.40 6.34
C PRO A 2 15.45 17.06 5.84
N GLU A 3 15.35 16.70 4.56
CA GLU A 3 14.10 16.20 3.98
C GLU A 3 13.76 14.84 4.61
N MET A 4 12.51 14.70 5.02
CA MET A 4 12.00 13.46 5.62
C MET A 4 10.90 12.88 4.74
N ARG A 5 10.88 11.56 4.63
CA ARG A 5 9.84 10.80 3.93
C ARG A 5 9.43 9.62 4.79
N ASP A 6 8.15 9.30 4.75
CA ASP A 6 7.63 8.14 5.48
C ASP A 6 7.78 6.88 4.63
N TYR A 7 8.32 5.84 5.25
CA TYR A 7 8.50 4.52 4.63
C TYR A 7 7.95 3.43 5.53
N THR A 8 7.49 2.36 4.91
CA THR A 8 7.05 1.16 5.63
C THR A 8 8.26 0.28 5.93
N PRO A 9 8.50 -0.11 7.19
CA PRO A 9 9.42 -1.20 7.51
C PRO A 9 8.92 -2.50 6.86
N ARG A 10 9.57 -2.94 5.79
CA ARG A 10 9.19 -4.17 5.08
C ARG A 10 9.46 -5.41 5.93
N ARG A 11 10.61 -5.47 6.54
CA ARG A 11 11.02 -6.49 7.50
C ARG A 11 11.94 -5.86 8.55
N TYR A 12 11.88 -6.36 9.74
CA TYR A 12 12.89 -6.08 10.77
C TYR A 12 13.23 -7.35 11.53
N ASP A 13 14.48 -7.44 11.93
CA ASP A 13 15.01 -8.53 12.70
C ASP A 13 15.74 -7.95 13.93
N LEU A 14 15.28 -8.31 15.12
CA LEU A 14 15.83 -7.79 16.37
C LEU A 14 17.12 -8.51 16.81
N ASP A 15 17.34 -9.70 16.33
CA ASP A 15 18.53 -10.48 16.69
C ASP A 15 19.74 -10.05 15.85
N THR A 16 19.52 -9.81 14.55
CA THR A 16 20.56 -9.32 13.63
C THR A 16 20.62 -7.79 13.54
N LEU A 17 19.62 -7.09 14.12
CA LEU A 17 19.44 -5.63 14.02
C LEU A 17 19.34 -5.13 12.58
N GLU A 18 18.63 -5.90 11.75
CA GLU A 18 18.40 -5.58 10.35
C GLU A 18 17.02 -4.95 10.15
N LEU A 19 16.95 -4.00 9.22
CA LEU A 19 15.73 -3.35 8.78
C LEU A 19 15.71 -3.28 7.26
N ASP A 20 14.68 -3.88 6.65
CA ASP A 20 14.47 -3.81 5.21
C ASP A 20 13.44 -2.71 4.90
N ILE A 21 13.79 -1.86 3.94
CA ILE A 21 12.93 -0.80 3.42
C ILE A 21 12.94 -0.90 1.90
N ASP A 22 11.76 -1.02 1.31
CA ASP A 22 11.60 -1.01 -0.14
C ASP A 22 11.44 0.43 -0.65
N PHE A 23 12.15 0.76 -1.72
CA PHE A 23 12.07 2.05 -2.38
C PHE A 23 11.49 1.88 -3.78
N VAL A 24 10.49 2.69 -4.12
CA VAL A 24 10.03 2.83 -5.50
C VAL A 24 10.94 3.84 -6.19
N LEU A 25 11.62 3.41 -7.25
CA LEU A 25 12.48 4.29 -8.05
C LEU A 25 11.62 4.98 -9.11
N HIS A 26 11.30 6.24 -8.90
CA HIS A 26 10.42 7.02 -9.79
C HIS A 26 11.06 8.30 -10.34
N GLY A 27 12.37 8.31 -10.53
CA GLY A 27 13.13 9.45 -11.08
C GLY A 27 13.43 10.51 -10.03
N ASP A 28 12.78 11.66 -10.10
CA ASP A 28 13.13 12.82 -9.28
C ASP A 28 12.60 12.73 -7.84
N GLY A 29 13.50 12.83 -6.89
CA GLY A 29 13.15 12.87 -5.47
C GLY A 29 14.32 12.44 -4.60
N PRO A 30 14.52 13.06 -3.43
CA PRO A 30 15.73 12.84 -2.63
C PRO A 30 15.90 11.39 -2.17
N ALA A 31 14.82 10.73 -1.79
CA ALA A 31 14.85 9.35 -1.31
C ALA A 31 15.03 8.35 -2.47
N SER A 32 14.34 8.53 -3.60
CA SER A 32 14.49 7.70 -4.79
C SER A 32 15.90 7.83 -5.37
N THR A 33 16.38 9.06 -5.54
CA THR A 33 17.76 9.31 -6.03
C THR A 33 18.83 8.75 -5.09
N TRP A 34 18.61 8.87 -3.77
CA TRP A 34 19.53 8.25 -2.81
C TRP A 34 19.54 6.73 -2.94
N ALA A 35 18.37 6.09 -3.02
CA ALA A 35 18.24 4.64 -3.10
C ALA A 35 18.88 4.07 -4.38
N GLU A 36 18.72 4.76 -5.51
CA GLU A 36 19.33 4.39 -6.80
C GLU A 36 20.86 4.38 -6.76
N GLN A 37 21.47 5.27 -5.97
CA GLN A 37 22.91 5.44 -5.87
C GLN A 37 23.53 4.77 -4.64
N ALA A 38 22.70 4.19 -3.76
CA ALA A 38 23.12 3.63 -2.47
C ALA A 38 24.14 2.50 -2.65
N GLN A 39 25.18 2.54 -1.82
CA GLN A 39 26.23 1.53 -1.81
C GLN A 39 26.40 0.95 -0.38
N PRO A 40 26.83 -0.30 -0.27
CA PRO A 40 27.17 -0.89 1.02
C PRO A 40 28.16 -0.02 1.80
N GLY A 41 27.89 0.15 3.10
CA GLY A 41 28.72 0.97 3.99
C GLY A 41 28.29 2.43 4.10
N GLN A 42 27.28 2.86 3.35
CA GLN A 42 26.66 4.18 3.53
C GLN A 42 25.67 4.17 4.70
N PHE A 43 25.38 5.37 5.22
CA PHE A 43 24.47 5.55 6.34
C PHE A 43 23.16 6.19 5.91
N LEU A 44 22.05 5.69 6.43
CA LEU A 44 20.73 6.30 6.34
C LEU A 44 20.26 6.66 7.76
N HIS A 45 19.79 7.89 7.95
CA HIS A 45 19.21 8.29 9.21
C HIS A 45 17.73 7.96 9.25
N ILE A 46 17.31 7.19 10.24
CA ILE A 46 15.91 6.75 10.41
C ILE A 46 15.40 7.32 11.73
N GLY A 47 14.24 7.96 11.67
CA GLY A 47 13.51 8.44 12.86
C GLY A 47 12.19 7.71 13.01
N GLY A 48 11.82 7.35 14.22
CA GLY A 48 10.55 6.70 14.50
C GLY A 48 10.69 5.31 15.13
N PRO A 49 9.64 4.46 15.07
CA PRO A 49 8.35 4.70 14.45
C PRO A 49 7.51 5.76 15.17
N ARG A 50 6.75 6.57 14.42
CA ARG A 50 5.86 7.58 15.03
C ARG A 50 4.61 6.96 15.64
N GLY A 51 4.11 5.91 15.05
CA GLY A 51 2.92 5.19 15.47
C GLY A 51 2.52 4.12 14.48
N SER A 52 1.62 3.25 14.92
CA SER A 52 1.02 2.21 14.08
C SER A 52 -0.47 2.16 14.35
N MET A 53 -1.26 1.98 13.31
CA MET A 53 -2.68 1.71 13.46
C MET A 53 -2.90 0.20 13.48
N ILE A 54 -3.34 -0.28 14.64
CA ILE A 54 -3.73 -1.68 14.79
C ILE A 54 -5.16 -1.82 14.24
N VAL A 55 -5.31 -2.67 13.24
CA VAL A 55 -6.63 -3.10 12.77
C VAL A 55 -7.03 -4.32 13.60
N PRO A 56 -8.13 -4.27 14.35
CA PRO A 56 -8.57 -5.40 15.16
C PRO A 56 -8.85 -6.63 14.28
N ASP A 57 -8.55 -7.82 14.79
CA ASP A 57 -8.84 -9.09 14.09
C ASP A 57 -10.31 -9.52 14.27
N ILE A 58 -11.23 -8.62 13.91
CA ILE A 58 -12.69 -8.85 13.97
C ILE A 58 -13.32 -9.00 12.58
N PHE A 59 -12.57 -8.78 11.51
CA PHE A 59 -13.07 -8.82 10.14
C PHE A 59 -12.87 -10.20 9.53
N ASP A 60 -13.86 -10.66 8.76
CA ASP A 60 -13.78 -11.92 8.04
C ASP A 60 -12.97 -11.76 6.74
N SER A 61 -13.04 -10.57 6.17
CA SER A 61 -12.45 -10.25 4.88
C SER A 61 -11.74 -8.89 4.87
N TYR A 62 -10.74 -8.77 4.02
CA TYR A 62 -9.95 -7.56 3.82
C TYR A 62 -9.92 -7.19 2.33
N LEU A 63 -10.14 -5.92 2.03
CA LEU A 63 -9.95 -5.34 0.71
C LEU A 63 -8.77 -4.37 0.79
N LEU A 64 -7.65 -4.71 0.14
CA LEU A 64 -6.43 -3.92 0.17
C LEU A 64 -6.16 -3.37 -1.23
N ILE A 65 -6.14 -2.05 -1.37
CA ILE A 65 -6.00 -1.38 -2.66
C ILE A 65 -4.81 -0.43 -2.59
N GLY A 66 -3.94 -0.47 -3.60
CA GLY A 66 -2.78 0.41 -3.64
C GLY A 66 -2.08 0.48 -4.98
N ASP A 67 -0.99 1.22 -4.99
CA ASP A 67 0.03 1.22 -6.03
C ASP A 67 1.35 0.66 -5.49
N GLU A 68 2.45 0.78 -6.27
CA GLU A 68 3.78 0.27 -5.89
C GLU A 68 4.22 0.77 -4.51
N THR A 69 3.85 2.01 -4.16
CA THR A 69 4.27 2.62 -2.88
C THR A 69 3.61 1.95 -1.68
N ALA A 70 2.44 1.34 -1.89
CA ALA A 70 1.69 0.62 -0.87
C ALA A 70 2.07 -0.86 -0.74
N LEU A 71 2.80 -1.43 -1.71
CA LEU A 71 3.18 -2.85 -1.73
C LEU A 71 3.80 -3.34 -0.42
N PRO A 72 4.79 -2.64 0.18
CA PRO A 72 5.40 -3.08 1.44
C PRO A 72 4.39 -3.15 2.58
N ALA A 73 3.46 -2.19 2.66
CA ALA A 73 2.44 -2.15 3.69
C ALA A 73 1.37 -3.24 3.49
N ILE A 74 0.96 -3.49 2.24
CA ILE A 74 0.05 -4.58 1.86
C ILE A 74 0.69 -5.93 2.22
N ALA A 75 1.94 -6.17 1.81
CA ALA A 75 2.65 -7.41 2.11
C ALA A 75 2.73 -7.68 3.62
N ARG A 76 3.13 -6.68 4.40
CA ARG A 76 3.17 -6.76 5.88
C ARG A 76 1.81 -7.09 6.48
N ARG A 77 0.74 -6.49 5.96
CA ARG A 77 -0.61 -6.75 6.44
C ARG A 77 -1.06 -8.18 6.12
N LEU A 78 -0.78 -8.66 4.91
CA LEU A 78 -1.11 -10.02 4.48
C LEU A 78 -0.37 -11.08 5.32
N GLU A 79 0.90 -10.87 5.61
CA GLU A 79 1.72 -11.76 6.46
C GLU A 79 1.15 -11.88 7.89
N GLY A 80 0.48 -10.84 8.37
CA GLY A 80 -0.12 -10.81 9.72
C GLY A 80 -1.57 -11.31 9.79
N LEU A 81 -2.20 -11.69 8.68
CA LEU A 81 -3.57 -12.20 8.70
C LEU A 81 -3.64 -13.63 9.22
N ALA A 82 -4.72 -13.96 9.94
CA ALA A 82 -4.99 -15.34 10.36
C ALA A 82 -5.42 -16.21 9.17
N ALA A 83 -5.14 -17.52 9.24
CA ALA A 83 -5.39 -18.47 8.15
C ALA A 83 -6.88 -18.61 7.74
N ASN A 84 -7.80 -18.27 8.63
CA ASN A 84 -9.24 -18.30 8.36
C ASN A 84 -9.78 -17.00 7.76
N ARG A 85 -8.94 -16.04 7.41
CA ARG A 85 -9.30 -14.77 6.80
C ARG A 85 -9.23 -14.85 5.28
N LYS A 86 -9.89 -13.90 4.61
CA LYS A 86 -9.84 -13.71 3.17
C LYS A 86 -9.34 -12.33 2.84
N ALA A 87 -8.56 -12.20 1.78
CA ALA A 87 -8.12 -10.91 1.29
C ALA A 87 -8.30 -10.81 -0.22
N LEU A 88 -8.91 -9.72 -0.66
CA LEU A 88 -8.88 -9.27 -2.04
C LEU A 88 -7.90 -8.10 -2.12
N VAL A 89 -6.90 -8.24 -2.97
CA VAL A 89 -5.85 -7.24 -3.15
C VAL A 89 -5.93 -6.70 -4.58
N VAL A 90 -5.94 -5.38 -4.74
CA VAL A 90 -5.91 -4.72 -6.04
C VAL A 90 -4.72 -3.77 -6.05
N ILE A 91 -3.70 -4.06 -6.84
CA ILE A 91 -2.46 -3.28 -6.88
C ILE A 91 -2.17 -2.84 -8.30
N GLU A 92 -2.03 -1.52 -8.47
CA GLU A 92 -1.51 -0.95 -9.69
C GLU A 92 0.01 -0.92 -9.66
N VAL A 93 0.64 -1.38 -10.74
CA VAL A 93 2.09 -1.35 -10.93
C VAL A 93 2.42 -0.85 -12.33
N GLU A 94 3.61 -0.31 -12.52
CA GLU A 94 4.07 0.24 -13.80
C GLU A 94 4.01 -0.81 -14.92
N ASN A 95 4.49 -2.02 -14.64
CA ASN A 95 4.53 -3.12 -15.59
C ASN A 95 4.57 -4.49 -14.87
N GLY A 96 4.49 -5.57 -15.65
CA GLY A 96 4.43 -6.93 -15.09
C GLY A 96 5.69 -7.38 -14.35
N LYS A 97 6.83 -6.70 -14.48
CA LYS A 97 8.08 -7.04 -13.75
C LYS A 97 8.04 -6.58 -12.29
N GLU A 98 7.15 -5.63 -11.98
CA GLU A 98 6.96 -5.13 -10.62
C GLU A 98 6.04 -6.04 -9.76
N GLN A 99 5.41 -7.04 -10.38
CA GLN A 99 4.60 -8.00 -9.65
C GLN A 99 5.46 -8.83 -8.72
N GLN A 100 5.03 -8.95 -7.47
CA GLN A 100 5.74 -9.66 -6.42
C GLN A 100 4.91 -10.83 -5.90
N VAL A 101 5.58 -11.83 -5.34
CA VAL A 101 4.92 -12.90 -4.59
C VAL A 101 4.53 -12.36 -3.23
N LEU A 102 3.24 -12.32 -2.96
CA LEU A 102 2.70 -11.90 -1.67
C LEU A 102 2.40 -13.12 -0.81
N HIS A 103 3.00 -13.19 0.35
CA HIS A 103 2.83 -14.30 1.29
C HIS A 103 1.77 -13.96 2.34
N SER A 104 0.93 -14.94 2.65
CA SER A 104 -0.08 -14.82 3.70
C SER A 104 -0.49 -16.20 4.20
N PRO A 105 -0.83 -16.37 5.48
CA PRO A 105 -1.56 -17.54 5.95
C PRO A 105 -3.03 -17.57 5.46
N ALA A 106 -3.61 -16.40 5.13
CA ALA A 106 -5.00 -16.25 4.69
C ALA A 106 -5.19 -16.67 3.22
N GLU A 107 -6.46 -16.86 2.83
CA GLU A 107 -6.85 -17.00 1.42
C GLU A 107 -6.76 -15.64 0.72
N VAL A 108 -5.83 -15.50 -0.23
CA VAL A 108 -5.57 -14.21 -0.91
C VAL A 108 -5.85 -14.33 -2.41
N ASN A 109 -6.64 -13.40 -2.92
CA ASN A 109 -6.80 -13.17 -4.35
C ASN A 109 -6.17 -11.82 -4.71
N VAL A 110 -5.25 -11.81 -5.69
CA VAL A 110 -4.52 -10.60 -6.10
C VAL A 110 -4.90 -10.24 -7.54
N ILE A 111 -5.34 -9.01 -7.73
CA ILE A 111 -5.58 -8.40 -9.04
C ILE A 111 -4.47 -7.39 -9.29
N TRP A 112 -3.60 -7.71 -10.24
CA TRP A 112 -2.57 -6.79 -10.71
C TRP A 112 -3.13 -5.92 -11.83
N VAL A 113 -3.03 -4.62 -11.65
CA VAL A 113 -3.43 -3.61 -12.63
C VAL A 113 -2.15 -3.02 -13.22
N LEU A 114 -1.97 -3.19 -14.53
CA LEU A 114 -0.79 -2.63 -15.21
C LEU A 114 -1.11 -1.22 -15.69
N ARG A 115 -0.18 -0.28 -15.47
CA ARG A 115 -0.35 1.14 -15.86
C ARG A 115 -0.23 1.36 -17.37
N GLU A 116 0.10 0.32 -18.13
CA GLU A 116 0.20 0.35 -19.58
C GLU A 116 -1.12 0.80 -20.22
N GLY A 117 -1.14 1.98 -20.82
CA GLY A 117 -2.23 2.45 -21.68
C GLY A 117 -3.24 3.42 -21.09
N GLY A 118 -3.10 3.92 -19.85
CA GLY A 118 -4.01 4.98 -19.36
C GLY A 118 -4.01 5.22 -17.85
N LYS A 119 -4.49 6.40 -17.47
CA LYS A 119 -4.35 6.96 -16.13
C LYS A 119 -5.37 6.47 -15.08
N ASP A 120 -6.42 5.74 -15.45
CA ASP A 120 -7.53 5.44 -14.54
C ASP A 120 -7.83 3.93 -14.39
N HIS A 121 -6.82 3.08 -14.65
CA HIS A 121 -7.05 1.63 -14.62
C HIS A 121 -7.36 1.13 -13.22
N LEU A 122 -6.68 1.62 -12.18
CA LEU A 122 -6.96 1.21 -10.81
C LEU A 122 -8.40 1.56 -10.41
N LEU A 123 -8.84 2.80 -10.65
CA LEU A 123 -10.18 3.25 -10.30
C LEU A 123 -11.26 2.47 -11.07
N SER A 124 -11.05 2.23 -12.38
CA SER A 124 -11.98 1.46 -13.21
C SER A 124 -12.05 0.00 -12.77
N THR A 125 -10.93 -0.60 -12.39
CA THR A 125 -10.88 -1.96 -11.84
C THR A 125 -11.64 -2.03 -10.51
N VAL A 126 -11.42 -1.07 -9.60
CA VAL A 126 -12.12 -1.03 -8.31
C VAL A 126 -13.64 -0.93 -8.48
N ARG A 127 -14.15 -0.23 -9.50
CA ARG A 127 -15.59 -0.21 -9.80
C ARG A 127 -16.14 -1.57 -10.23
N GLN A 128 -15.32 -2.43 -10.81
CA GLN A 128 -15.74 -3.69 -11.42
C GLN A 128 -15.51 -4.91 -10.53
N ILE A 129 -14.72 -4.79 -9.46
CA ILE A 129 -14.47 -5.92 -8.56
C ILE A 129 -15.75 -6.35 -7.85
N GLN A 130 -15.83 -7.64 -7.57
CA GLN A 130 -16.78 -8.16 -6.61
C GLN A 130 -16.21 -8.01 -5.21
N VAL A 131 -16.70 -7.01 -4.49
CA VAL A 131 -16.29 -6.78 -3.10
C VAL A 131 -16.74 -7.96 -2.22
N PRO A 132 -15.86 -8.52 -1.39
CA PRO A 132 -16.23 -9.59 -0.47
C PRO A 132 -17.39 -9.16 0.45
N THR A 133 -18.36 -10.05 0.64
CA THR A 133 -19.50 -9.82 1.54
C THR A 133 -19.13 -10.17 2.97
N GLY A 134 -19.91 -9.67 3.95
CA GLY A 134 -19.72 -9.93 5.36
C GLY A 134 -19.00 -8.79 6.08
N ASN A 135 -18.35 -9.12 7.19
CA ASN A 135 -17.61 -8.14 7.98
C ASN A 135 -16.26 -7.84 7.30
N LEU A 136 -16.22 -6.73 6.57
CA LEU A 136 -15.10 -6.35 5.69
C LEU A 136 -14.40 -5.09 6.19
N TYR A 137 -13.07 -5.10 6.17
CA TYR A 137 -12.24 -3.92 6.31
C TYR A 137 -11.58 -3.57 4.98
N ALA A 138 -11.75 -2.34 4.52
CA ALA A 138 -11.15 -1.82 3.31
C ALA A 138 -10.05 -0.80 3.64
N TRP A 139 -8.88 -0.99 3.03
CA TRP A 139 -7.76 -0.07 3.16
C TRP A 139 -7.22 0.31 1.78
N VAL A 140 -7.02 1.61 1.58
CA VAL A 140 -6.58 2.20 0.32
C VAL A 140 -5.36 3.07 0.59
N ALA A 141 -4.27 2.86 -0.16
CA ALA A 141 -3.10 3.72 -0.14
C ALA A 141 -2.52 3.86 -1.55
N THR A 142 -2.53 5.08 -2.07
CA THR A 142 -2.07 5.43 -3.41
C THR A 142 -1.90 6.95 -3.51
N GLU A 143 -1.80 7.50 -4.73
CA GLU A 143 -1.83 8.96 -4.92
C GLU A 143 -3.06 9.59 -4.24
N SER A 144 -2.88 10.76 -3.65
CA SER A 144 -3.88 11.41 -2.78
C SER A 144 -5.24 11.65 -3.43
N LYS A 145 -5.29 12.04 -4.72
CA LYS A 145 -6.56 12.26 -5.44
C LYS A 145 -7.23 10.93 -5.77
N VAL A 146 -6.43 9.95 -6.21
CA VAL A 146 -6.90 8.60 -6.54
C VAL A 146 -7.45 7.91 -5.30
N SER A 147 -6.77 7.99 -4.16
CA SER A 147 -7.24 7.39 -2.92
C SER A 147 -8.60 7.94 -2.47
N ARG A 148 -8.83 9.26 -2.62
CA ARG A 148 -10.13 9.89 -2.35
C ARG A 148 -11.22 9.45 -3.33
N GLN A 149 -10.87 9.29 -4.61
CA GLN A 149 -11.83 8.80 -5.63
C GLN A 149 -12.23 7.35 -5.36
N ILE A 150 -11.25 6.48 -5.06
CA ILE A 150 -11.51 5.09 -4.70
C ILE A 150 -12.37 5.02 -3.44
N ARG A 151 -12.08 5.83 -2.41
CA ARG A 151 -12.91 5.87 -1.22
C ARG A 151 -14.38 6.19 -1.54
N ARG A 152 -14.64 7.17 -2.40
CA ARG A 152 -16.00 7.48 -2.85
C ARG A 152 -16.66 6.30 -3.55
N VAL A 153 -15.96 5.64 -4.47
CA VAL A 153 -16.48 4.43 -5.15
C VAL A 153 -16.85 3.34 -4.13
N LEU A 154 -15.99 3.10 -3.15
CA LEU A 154 -16.27 2.09 -2.12
C LEU A 154 -17.50 2.42 -1.27
N LEU A 155 -17.70 3.70 -0.93
CA LEU A 155 -18.85 4.15 -0.15
C LEU A 155 -20.13 4.25 -0.99
N ASP A 156 -20.06 4.95 -2.13
CA ASP A 156 -21.25 5.36 -2.87
C ASP A 156 -21.73 4.29 -3.86
N GLU A 157 -20.79 3.55 -4.50
CA GLU A 157 -21.11 2.56 -5.53
C GLU A 157 -21.14 1.14 -4.96
N HIS A 158 -20.21 0.78 -4.03
CA HIS A 158 -20.18 -0.54 -3.39
C HIS A 158 -20.94 -0.59 -2.05
N GLY A 159 -21.35 0.56 -1.50
CA GLY A 159 -22.16 0.63 -0.29
C GLY A 159 -21.44 0.21 1.00
N LEU A 160 -20.11 0.35 1.06
CA LEU A 160 -19.37 0.00 2.27
C LEU A 160 -19.58 1.03 3.37
N ASP A 161 -19.54 0.56 4.62
CA ASP A 161 -19.64 1.43 5.79
C ASP A 161 -18.35 2.25 5.95
N GLU A 162 -18.52 3.57 6.07
CA GLU A 162 -17.43 4.54 6.19
C GLU A 162 -16.46 4.22 7.34
N GLN A 163 -16.96 3.71 8.45
CA GLN A 163 -16.13 3.38 9.62
C GLN A 163 -15.10 2.28 9.34
N PHE A 164 -15.34 1.43 8.32
CA PHE A 164 -14.48 0.32 7.95
C PHE A 164 -13.70 0.57 6.66
N VAL A 165 -13.78 1.79 6.10
CA VAL A 165 -13.03 2.20 4.92
C VAL A 165 -11.98 3.24 5.30
N LYS A 166 -10.71 2.86 5.26
CA LYS A 166 -9.57 3.76 5.46
C LYS A 166 -8.88 4.05 4.15
N ALA A 167 -8.81 5.32 3.74
CA ALA A 167 -8.06 5.74 2.56
C ALA A 167 -7.00 6.77 2.96
N VAL A 168 -5.79 6.57 2.46
CA VAL A 168 -4.61 7.39 2.76
C VAL A 168 -3.92 7.77 1.46
N GLY A 169 -3.54 9.04 1.31
CA GLY A 169 -2.64 9.47 0.24
C GLY A 169 -1.20 9.22 0.67
N TYR A 170 -0.49 8.39 -0.08
CA TYR A 170 0.92 8.10 0.18
C TYR A 170 1.84 9.09 -0.53
N TRP A 171 1.38 9.64 -1.65
CA TRP A 171 2.12 10.60 -2.45
C TRP A 171 1.17 11.53 -3.21
N ARG A 172 1.71 12.56 -3.86
CA ARG A 172 0.96 13.53 -4.68
C ARG A 172 1.68 13.81 -6.00
N LEU A 173 0.91 13.89 -7.05
CA LEU A 173 1.42 14.18 -8.39
C LEU A 173 1.95 15.62 -8.53
N ASP A 174 1.39 16.55 -7.76
CA ASP A 174 1.66 17.99 -7.84
C ASP A 174 2.69 18.50 -6.81
N GLY A 175 3.30 17.60 -6.04
CA GLY A 175 4.45 17.91 -5.15
C GLY A 175 4.18 18.92 -4.03
N THR A 176 2.93 19.33 -3.83
CA THR A 176 2.56 20.25 -2.73
C THR A 176 2.20 19.45 -1.49
N ASP A 177 3.08 19.48 -0.50
CA ASP A 177 2.76 19.07 0.86
C ASP A 177 1.78 20.12 1.44
N GLU A 178 0.49 19.80 1.51
CA GLU A 178 -0.42 20.51 2.43
C GLU A 178 -0.19 19.96 3.82
N GLU A 179 0.17 20.83 4.73
CA GLU A 179 0.29 20.60 6.18
C GLU A 179 -1.02 20.11 6.82
#